data_67e733ed61b04357bc46bb4cc6943936
#
_entry.id   67e733ed61b04357bc46bb4cc6943936
#
_cell.length_a   1.000
_cell.length_b   1.000
_cell.length_c   1.000
_cell.angle_alpha   90.00
_cell.angle_beta   90.00
_cell.angle_gamma   90.00
#
_symmetry.space_group_name_H-M   'P 1'
#
loop_
_entity.id
_entity.type
_entity.pdbx_description
1 polymer ?
#
loop_
_entity_poly.entity_id
_entity_poly.type
_entity_poly.pdbx_seq_one_letter_code
_entity_poly.pdbx_strand_id
1 'polypeptide(L)'
;MTIDNRIQVVLIDDDPHLRQALSQTLDLAGLKILPLAEAKGLAGQLERDWPGVVVSDIRMPGMDGLELLTELHAQDPELPVLLITGHGDVPLAVQAMRAGAYDFLEKPFASDSLLDSVRRALDLRRLVLDNRSLRLALSDRNELSARLVGQSAPMLRLREQIGALAATKADVLILGETGAGKEVVARALHDLSSRRNGPFVAINAGALAESVVESELFGHEPGAFTGAQKRRIGKFEFANGGTLFLDEIESMSLDVQVKLLRLLQERVVERLGGNQLIPLDIRIIAATKEDLRQSADQGRFRADLYYRLNVAPLRIPPLRERGEDVLMLFQHFADEASTRHGLPPHELQPGHRALLLRHTWPGNVRELQNAAERFALGLELALDNNTPEGGVGTTVEVVSGGLSEQVENFEKSLIAAELTRSHSSVRSLAEALGVPRKTLHDKLRKHGLNFADAGTSSPTDDLD
;
A
#
# COMPACT_ATOMS: atom_id res chain seq x y z
N MET A 1 -34.96 4.64 -0.74
CA MET A 1 -34.51 4.37 -2.12
C MET A 1 -33.62 5.55 -2.49
N THR A 2 -32.34 5.33 -2.82
CA THR A 2 -31.40 6.41 -3.18
C THR A 2 -31.66 6.91 -4.60
N ILE A 3 -31.49 8.19 -4.82
CA ILE A 3 -31.64 8.81 -6.14
C ILE A 3 -30.45 8.41 -7.04
N ASP A 4 -30.78 7.99 -8.28
CA ASP A 4 -29.76 7.58 -9.27
C ASP A 4 -28.84 8.75 -9.61
N ASN A 5 -27.51 8.50 -9.60
CA ASN A 5 -26.48 9.49 -9.97
C ASN A 5 -26.58 9.98 -11.43
N ARG A 6 -27.42 9.39 -12.23
CA ARG A 6 -27.74 9.88 -13.59
C ARG A 6 -28.69 11.07 -13.59
N ILE A 7 -29.45 11.29 -12.49
CA ILE A 7 -30.32 12.45 -12.32
C ILE A 7 -29.42 13.65 -12.05
N GLN A 8 -29.58 14.69 -12.86
CA GLN A 8 -28.80 15.94 -12.76
C GLN A 8 -29.56 17.04 -12.02
N VAL A 9 -30.88 17.02 -12.09
CA VAL A 9 -31.72 18.04 -11.47
C VAL A 9 -32.87 17.37 -10.72
N VAL A 10 -33.04 17.69 -9.46
CA VAL A 10 -34.27 17.41 -8.71
C VAL A 10 -35.09 18.68 -8.71
N LEU A 11 -36.26 18.67 -9.35
CA LEU A 11 -37.19 19.80 -9.45
C LEU A 11 -38.38 19.58 -8.53
N ILE A 12 -38.61 20.53 -7.61
CA ILE A 12 -39.69 20.46 -6.63
C ILE A 12 -40.58 21.68 -6.75
N ASP A 13 -41.82 21.45 -7.04
CA ASP A 13 -42.85 22.51 -7.14
C ASP A 13 -44.22 21.86 -6.92
N ASP A 14 -45.08 22.40 -6.10
CA ASP A 14 -46.42 21.87 -5.80
C ASP A 14 -47.40 22.10 -6.95
N ASP A 15 -47.20 23.13 -7.78
CA ASP A 15 -48.02 23.38 -8.98
C ASP A 15 -47.67 22.36 -10.09
N PRO A 16 -48.62 21.46 -10.46
CA PRO A 16 -48.36 20.44 -11.47
C PRO A 16 -48.12 21.04 -12.87
N HIS A 17 -48.72 22.15 -13.21
CA HIS A 17 -48.56 22.79 -14.53
C HIS A 17 -47.17 23.42 -14.65
N LEU A 18 -46.75 24.17 -13.64
CA LEU A 18 -45.42 24.77 -13.62
C LEU A 18 -44.33 23.72 -13.55
N ARG A 19 -44.46 22.70 -12.68
CA ARG A 19 -43.52 21.57 -12.60
C ARG A 19 -43.35 20.87 -13.93
N GLN A 20 -44.48 20.67 -14.67
CA GLN A 20 -44.43 20.04 -16.00
C GLN A 20 -43.72 20.97 -17.02
N ALA A 21 -44.03 22.27 -17.05
CA ALA A 21 -43.40 23.21 -17.97
C ALA A 21 -41.87 23.35 -17.73
N LEU A 22 -41.45 23.48 -16.47
CA LEU A 22 -40.04 23.55 -16.11
C LEU A 22 -39.31 22.25 -16.42
N SER A 23 -39.95 21.10 -16.16
CA SER A 23 -39.38 19.80 -16.52
C SER A 23 -39.17 19.69 -18.02
N GLN A 24 -40.13 20.07 -18.84
CA GLN A 24 -39.97 20.08 -20.30
C GLN A 24 -38.83 20.99 -20.77
N THR A 25 -38.73 22.19 -20.17
CA THR A 25 -37.65 23.13 -20.48
C THR A 25 -36.27 22.56 -20.23
N LEU A 26 -36.08 21.91 -19.07
CA LEU A 26 -34.82 21.31 -18.68
C LEU A 26 -34.51 20.04 -19.50
N ASP A 27 -35.53 19.22 -19.82
CA ASP A 27 -35.40 18.00 -20.63
C ASP A 27 -35.00 18.35 -22.09
N LEU A 28 -35.61 19.35 -22.68
CA LEU A 28 -35.24 19.87 -24.00
C LEU A 28 -33.78 20.38 -24.05
N ALA A 29 -33.26 20.84 -22.93
CA ALA A 29 -31.85 21.22 -22.79
C ALA A 29 -30.91 20.03 -22.58
N GLY A 30 -31.43 18.77 -22.58
CA GLY A 30 -30.67 17.54 -22.44
C GLY A 30 -30.34 17.14 -21.00
N LEU A 31 -30.99 17.76 -20.00
CA LEU A 31 -30.77 17.46 -18.59
C LEU A 31 -31.68 16.33 -18.13
N LYS A 32 -31.20 15.42 -17.28
CA LYS A 32 -32.02 14.37 -16.66
C LYS A 32 -32.61 14.86 -15.36
N ILE A 33 -33.92 14.80 -15.26
CA ILE A 33 -34.69 15.45 -14.20
C ILE A 33 -35.49 14.42 -13.40
N LEU A 34 -35.59 14.66 -12.10
CA LEU A 34 -36.56 14.03 -11.22
C LEU A 34 -37.56 15.08 -10.71
N PRO A 35 -38.77 15.16 -11.28
CA PRO A 35 -39.78 16.08 -10.78
C PRO A 35 -40.50 15.50 -9.56
N LEU A 36 -40.63 16.30 -8.50
CA LEU A 36 -41.28 15.97 -7.25
C LEU A 36 -42.37 17.00 -6.92
N ALA A 37 -43.45 16.58 -6.31
CA ALA A 37 -44.54 17.47 -5.83
C ALA A 37 -44.28 17.92 -4.38
N GLU A 38 -43.43 17.27 -3.65
CA GLU A 38 -43.17 17.47 -2.22
C GLU A 38 -41.67 17.36 -1.93
N ALA A 39 -41.18 18.16 -0.99
CA ALA A 39 -39.79 18.13 -0.53
C ALA A 39 -39.50 17.07 0.53
N LYS A 40 -40.55 16.52 1.17
CA LYS A 40 -40.43 15.67 2.34
C LYS A 40 -39.60 14.41 2.09
N GLY A 41 -38.57 14.22 2.90
CA GLY A 41 -37.71 13.02 2.88
C GLY A 41 -36.67 12.98 1.75
N LEU A 42 -36.53 14.06 0.97
CA LEU A 42 -35.53 14.14 -0.11
C LEU A 42 -34.10 14.03 0.42
N ALA A 43 -33.80 14.70 1.53
CA ALA A 43 -32.46 14.68 2.11
C ALA A 43 -31.97 13.24 2.40
N GLY A 44 -32.84 12.37 2.92
CA GLY A 44 -32.50 10.97 3.15
C GLY A 44 -32.34 10.11 1.89
N GLN A 45 -32.67 10.64 0.70
CA GLN A 45 -32.54 9.94 -0.59
C GLN A 45 -31.32 10.41 -1.41
N LEU A 46 -30.73 11.54 -1.05
CA LEU A 46 -29.52 12.07 -1.70
C LEU A 46 -28.28 11.60 -0.99
N GLU A 47 -27.35 11.03 -1.73
CA GLU A 47 -26.00 10.75 -1.22
C GLU A 47 -25.18 12.04 -1.16
N ARG A 48 -24.27 12.17 -0.20
CA ARG A 48 -23.43 13.35 -0.01
C ARG A 48 -22.66 13.77 -1.27
N ASP A 49 -22.26 12.79 -2.10
CA ASP A 49 -21.51 13.02 -3.33
C ASP A 49 -22.39 12.93 -4.60
N TRP A 50 -23.73 13.09 -4.44
CA TRP A 50 -24.63 13.16 -5.59
C TRP A 50 -24.26 14.34 -6.51
N PRO A 51 -24.10 14.11 -7.85
CA PRO A 51 -23.55 15.11 -8.76
C PRO A 51 -24.55 16.11 -9.34
N GLY A 52 -25.73 16.23 -8.76
CA GLY A 52 -26.79 17.09 -9.26
C GLY A 52 -27.01 18.35 -8.46
N VAL A 53 -28.08 19.07 -8.83
CA VAL A 53 -28.57 20.29 -8.20
C VAL A 53 -30.03 20.14 -7.83
N VAL A 54 -30.48 20.85 -6.79
CA VAL A 54 -31.90 20.91 -6.39
C VAL A 54 -32.47 22.25 -6.79
N VAL A 55 -33.63 22.21 -7.45
CA VAL A 55 -34.44 23.40 -7.80
C VAL A 55 -35.76 23.27 -7.09
N SER A 56 -36.09 24.17 -6.19
CA SER A 56 -37.29 24.09 -5.36
C SER A 56 -38.08 25.41 -5.35
N ASP A 57 -39.40 25.31 -5.43
CA ASP A 57 -40.22 26.43 -5.00
C ASP A 57 -40.03 26.70 -3.50
N ILE A 58 -40.09 27.95 -3.08
CA ILE A 58 -40.02 28.34 -1.68
C ILE A 58 -41.36 28.03 -0.98
N ARG A 59 -42.48 28.38 -1.61
CA ARG A 59 -43.81 28.26 -0.99
C ARG A 59 -44.47 26.92 -1.38
N MET A 60 -44.29 25.92 -0.58
CA MET A 60 -44.92 24.61 -0.79
C MET A 60 -45.66 24.15 0.48
N PRO A 61 -46.74 23.36 0.32
CA PRO A 61 -47.42 22.72 1.45
C PRO A 61 -46.49 21.77 2.21
N GLY A 62 -46.51 21.83 3.53
CA GLY A 62 -45.73 20.93 4.41
C GLY A 62 -44.34 21.47 4.69
N MET A 63 -43.33 21.06 3.93
CA MET A 63 -41.94 21.56 4.04
C MET A 63 -41.72 22.63 3.00
N ASP A 64 -41.34 23.83 3.44
CA ASP A 64 -40.99 24.94 2.54
C ASP A 64 -39.56 24.79 1.97
N GLY A 65 -39.25 25.60 0.92
CA GLY A 65 -37.95 25.55 0.24
C GLY A 65 -36.78 26.00 1.11
N LEU A 66 -36.99 26.83 2.14
CA LEU A 66 -35.93 27.25 3.09
C LEU A 66 -35.66 26.17 4.14
N GLU A 67 -36.70 25.48 4.61
CA GLU A 67 -36.55 24.33 5.48
C GLU A 67 -35.79 23.18 4.76
N LEU A 68 -36.17 22.93 3.49
CA LEU A 68 -35.47 21.98 2.64
C LEU A 68 -33.99 22.34 2.45
N LEU A 69 -33.66 23.58 2.12
CA LEU A 69 -32.31 24.10 1.98
C LEU A 69 -31.47 23.79 3.26
N THR A 70 -32.08 24.12 4.42
CA THR A 70 -31.41 23.87 5.72
C THR A 70 -31.14 22.42 5.97
N GLU A 71 -32.12 21.54 5.65
CA GLU A 71 -31.95 20.07 5.81
C GLU A 71 -30.88 19.50 4.86
N LEU A 72 -30.87 19.93 3.59
CA LEU A 72 -29.89 19.50 2.61
C LEU A 72 -28.48 20.00 2.97
N HIS A 73 -28.33 21.24 3.41
CA HIS A 73 -27.04 21.81 3.79
C HIS A 73 -26.51 21.25 5.12
N ALA A 74 -27.35 20.73 5.99
CA ALA A 74 -26.91 19.97 7.16
C ALA A 74 -26.16 18.67 6.76
N GLN A 75 -26.47 18.08 5.62
CA GLN A 75 -25.79 16.87 5.10
C GLN A 75 -24.60 17.25 4.18
N ASP A 76 -24.82 18.19 3.27
CA ASP A 76 -23.82 18.68 2.32
C ASP A 76 -23.94 20.20 2.08
N PRO A 77 -23.17 21.02 2.80
CA PRO A 77 -23.17 22.47 2.64
C PRO A 77 -22.77 22.95 1.24
N GLU A 78 -22.15 22.10 0.42
CA GLU A 78 -21.68 22.41 -0.92
C GLU A 78 -22.63 21.89 -2.01
N LEU A 79 -23.83 21.38 -1.64
CA LEU A 79 -24.87 20.99 -2.60
C LEU A 79 -25.58 22.24 -3.11
N PRO A 80 -25.57 22.55 -4.42
CA PRO A 80 -26.27 23.73 -4.94
C PRO A 80 -27.79 23.56 -4.88
N VAL A 81 -28.45 24.47 -4.23
CA VAL A 81 -29.94 24.60 -4.16
C VAL A 81 -30.34 25.91 -4.76
N LEU A 82 -31.15 25.86 -5.83
CA LEU A 82 -31.79 27.01 -6.45
C LEU A 82 -33.21 27.13 -5.92
N LEU A 83 -33.59 28.35 -5.53
CA LEU A 83 -34.94 28.61 -5.02
C LEU A 83 -35.74 29.45 -6.01
N ILE A 84 -37.00 29.06 -6.21
CA ILE A 84 -37.95 29.79 -7.04
C ILE A 84 -38.92 30.51 -6.11
N THR A 85 -39.18 31.76 -6.34
CA THR A 85 -40.05 32.61 -5.49
C THR A 85 -41.13 33.32 -6.27
N GLY A 86 -42.25 33.61 -5.63
CA GLY A 86 -43.32 34.43 -6.19
C GLY A 86 -43.00 35.91 -6.19
N HIS A 87 -43.84 36.68 -6.83
CA HIS A 87 -43.70 38.13 -7.03
C HIS A 87 -43.63 38.91 -5.70
N GLY A 88 -42.66 39.80 -5.53
CA GLY A 88 -42.58 40.76 -4.41
C GLY A 88 -41.90 40.24 -3.13
N ASP A 89 -41.33 39.05 -3.12
CA ASP A 89 -40.71 38.45 -1.93
C ASP A 89 -39.19 38.73 -1.78
N VAL A 90 -38.77 39.98 -2.01
CA VAL A 90 -37.37 40.40 -1.86
C VAL A 90 -36.75 40.05 -0.48
N PRO A 91 -37.48 40.24 0.64
CA PRO A 91 -36.97 39.84 1.95
C PRO A 91 -36.68 38.34 2.03
N LEU A 92 -37.53 37.51 1.41
CA LEU A 92 -37.37 36.04 1.39
C LEU A 92 -36.21 35.61 0.53
N ALA A 93 -35.99 36.27 -0.61
CA ALA A 93 -34.82 36.05 -1.46
C ALA A 93 -33.52 36.37 -0.72
N VAL A 94 -33.45 37.47 0.02
CA VAL A 94 -32.28 37.81 0.86
C VAL A 94 -32.07 36.79 1.97
N GLN A 95 -33.14 36.30 2.57
CA GLN A 95 -33.07 35.25 3.59
C GLN A 95 -32.52 33.92 2.99
N ALA A 96 -32.99 33.55 1.81
CA ALA A 96 -32.55 32.38 1.08
C ALA A 96 -31.03 32.41 0.79
N MET A 97 -30.55 33.54 0.27
CA MET A 97 -29.12 33.75 0.00
C MET A 97 -28.26 33.71 1.28
N ARG A 98 -28.75 34.27 2.38
CA ARG A 98 -28.09 34.20 3.69
C ARG A 98 -28.07 32.79 4.27
N ALA A 99 -29.08 31.98 3.97
CA ALA A 99 -29.15 30.57 4.36
C ALA A 99 -28.28 29.66 3.49
N GLY A 100 -27.65 30.21 2.42
CA GLY A 100 -26.71 29.49 1.57
C GLY A 100 -27.30 29.01 0.24
N ALA A 101 -28.50 29.47 -0.17
CA ALA A 101 -28.99 29.13 -1.51
C ALA A 101 -27.96 29.53 -2.58
N TYR A 102 -27.78 28.69 -3.59
CA TYR A 102 -26.87 28.99 -4.69
C TYR A 102 -27.34 30.14 -5.54
N ASP A 103 -28.65 30.18 -5.85
CA ASP A 103 -29.29 31.24 -6.63
C ASP A 103 -30.79 31.26 -6.30
N PHE A 104 -31.47 32.34 -6.69
CA PHE A 104 -32.92 32.40 -6.63
C PHE A 104 -33.48 33.00 -7.94
N LEU A 105 -34.71 32.59 -8.29
CA LEU A 105 -35.41 33.03 -9.49
C LEU A 105 -36.79 33.54 -9.11
N GLU A 106 -37.09 34.80 -9.47
CA GLU A 106 -38.40 35.42 -9.23
C GLU A 106 -39.37 35.16 -10.39
N LYS A 107 -40.53 34.59 -10.09
CA LYS A 107 -41.61 34.34 -11.06
C LYS A 107 -42.30 35.67 -11.43
N PRO A 108 -42.53 35.98 -12.73
CA PRO A 108 -42.20 35.19 -13.91
C PRO A 108 -40.73 35.38 -14.36
N PHE A 109 -40.03 34.29 -14.70
CA PHE A 109 -38.67 34.33 -15.22
C PHE A 109 -38.58 33.71 -16.63
N ALA A 110 -37.56 34.08 -17.39
CA ALA A 110 -37.27 33.48 -18.68
C ALA A 110 -36.68 32.08 -18.52
N SER A 111 -37.04 31.15 -19.39
CA SER A 111 -36.50 29.77 -19.39
C SER A 111 -34.98 29.76 -19.47
N ASP A 112 -34.37 30.68 -20.23
CA ASP A 112 -32.90 30.79 -20.35
C ASP A 112 -32.25 31.12 -19.00
N SER A 113 -32.89 31.96 -18.17
CA SER A 113 -32.37 32.31 -16.84
C SER A 113 -32.31 31.10 -15.91
N LEU A 114 -33.31 30.18 -15.94
CA LEU A 114 -33.30 28.96 -15.22
C LEU A 114 -32.17 28.02 -15.72
N LEU A 115 -32.08 27.85 -17.04
CA LEU A 115 -31.10 27.01 -17.67
C LEU A 115 -29.68 27.45 -17.36
N ASP A 116 -29.39 28.74 -17.43
CA ASP A 116 -28.08 29.30 -17.11
C ASP A 116 -27.70 29.11 -15.64
N SER A 117 -28.65 29.33 -14.71
CA SER A 117 -28.41 29.10 -13.28
C SER A 117 -28.17 27.61 -12.96
N VAL A 118 -28.97 26.70 -13.55
CA VAL A 118 -28.80 25.27 -13.37
C VAL A 118 -27.47 24.78 -13.93
N ARG A 119 -27.07 25.26 -15.12
CA ARG A 119 -25.79 24.88 -15.71
C ARG A 119 -24.60 25.34 -14.86
N ARG A 120 -24.61 26.61 -14.43
CA ARG A 120 -23.55 27.12 -13.52
C ARG A 120 -23.49 26.33 -12.19
N ALA A 121 -24.65 25.97 -11.65
CA ALA A 121 -24.75 25.18 -10.44
C ALA A 121 -24.18 23.78 -10.63
N LEU A 122 -24.47 23.12 -11.76
CA LEU A 122 -23.90 21.80 -12.11
C LEU A 122 -22.38 21.88 -12.30
N ASP A 123 -21.88 22.91 -12.98
CA ASP A 123 -20.44 23.12 -13.17
C ASP A 123 -19.74 23.33 -11.81
N LEU A 124 -20.32 24.15 -10.92
CA LEU A 124 -19.81 24.32 -9.57
C LEU A 124 -19.80 22.99 -8.80
N ARG A 125 -20.91 22.25 -8.86
CA ARG A 125 -21.02 20.95 -8.18
C ARG A 125 -19.94 19.96 -8.64
N ARG A 126 -19.70 19.91 -9.94
CA ARG A 126 -18.64 19.09 -10.52
C ARG A 126 -17.27 19.47 -9.96
N LEU A 127 -16.93 20.77 -9.94
CA LEU A 127 -15.66 21.25 -9.39
C LEU A 127 -15.50 20.91 -7.90
N VAL A 128 -16.58 21.01 -7.12
CA VAL A 128 -16.59 20.63 -5.70
C VAL A 128 -16.26 19.13 -5.54
N LEU A 129 -16.94 18.27 -6.31
CA LEU A 129 -16.71 16.83 -6.24
C LEU A 129 -15.31 16.45 -6.71
N ASP A 130 -14.81 17.07 -7.78
CA ASP A 130 -13.43 16.88 -8.27
C ASP A 130 -12.42 17.31 -7.18
N ASN A 131 -12.64 18.44 -6.52
CA ASN A 131 -11.77 18.90 -5.43
C ASN A 131 -11.79 17.95 -4.23
N ARG A 132 -12.97 17.42 -3.85
CA ARG A 132 -13.09 16.39 -2.79
C ARG A 132 -12.30 15.14 -3.15
N SER A 133 -12.45 14.65 -4.38
CA SER A 133 -11.75 13.46 -4.86
C SER A 133 -10.23 13.64 -4.86
N LEU A 134 -9.73 14.82 -5.28
CA LEU A 134 -8.31 15.15 -5.25
C LEU A 134 -7.76 15.26 -3.82
N ARG A 135 -8.52 15.88 -2.90
CA ARG A 135 -8.11 15.94 -1.48
C ARG A 135 -8.02 14.55 -0.84
N LEU A 136 -8.98 13.67 -1.13
CA LEU A 136 -8.95 12.28 -0.67
C LEU A 136 -7.72 11.54 -1.24
N ALA A 137 -7.48 11.66 -2.54
CA ALA A 137 -6.32 11.05 -3.19
C ALA A 137 -4.97 11.55 -2.62
N LEU A 138 -4.87 12.83 -2.27
CA LEU A 138 -3.69 13.40 -1.61
C LEU A 138 -3.53 12.88 -0.18
N SER A 139 -4.63 12.76 0.58
CA SER A 139 -4.63 12.19 1.93
C SER A 139 -4.18 10.73 1.90
N ASP A 140 -4.74 9.93 1.00
CA ASP A 140 -4.39 8.51 0.81
C ASP A 140 -2.90 8.34 0.42
N ARG A 141 -2.38 9.23 -0.46
CA ARG A 141 -0.94 9.24 -0.82
C ARG A 141 -0.05 9.58 0.37
N ASN A 142 -0.43 10.55 1.19
CA ASN A 142 0.32 10.94 2.38
C ASN A 142 0.33 9.79 3.41
N GLU A 143 -0.82 9.16 3.64
CA GLU A 143 -0.93 8.00 4.54
C GLU A 143 -0.10 6.82 4.05
N LEU A 144 -0.15 6.52 2.74
CA LEU A 144 0.67 5.47 2.13
C LEU A 144 2.17 5.78 2.25
N SER A 145 2.57 7.06 2.06
CA SER A 145 3.96 7.49 2.19
C SER A 145 4.49 7.41 3.64
N ALA A 146 3.62 7.63 4.62
CA ALA A 146 3.96 7.48 6.03
C ALA A 146 4.16 6.01 6.43
N ARG A 147 3.36 5.09 5.87
CA ARG A 147 3.45 3.65 6.15
C ARG A 147 4.55 2.93 5.37
N LEU A 148 4.74 3.32 4.11
CA LEU A 148 5.76 2.76 3.21
C LEU A 148 6.87 3.80 3.00
N VAL A 149 7.69 3.98 4.03
CA VAL A 149 8.79 4.93 4.06
C VAL A 149 9.82 4.62 2.97
N GLY A 150 10.26 5.65 2.24
CA GLY A 150 11.28 5.59 1.19
C GLY A 150 10.99 6.56 0.05
N GLN A 151 12.03 7.06 -0.61
CA GLN A 151 11.97 8.00 -1.73
C GLN A 151 12.64 7.46 -3.00
N SER A 152 13.23 6.27 -2.92
CA SER A 152 13.85 5.63 -4.08
C SER A 152 12.86 5.36 -5.20
N ALA A 153 13.31 5.39 -6.45
CA ALA A 153 12.47 5.14 -7.62
C ALA A 153 11.72 3.80 -7.57
N PRO A 154 12.29 2.68 -7.04
CA PRO A 154 11.54 1.45 -6.83
C PRO A 154 10.38 1.60 -5.83
N MET A 155 10.56 2.36 -4.75
CA MET A 155 9.51 2.57 -3.74
C MET A 155 8.41 3.51 -4.23
N LEU A 156 8.74 4.50 -5.05
CA LEU A 156 7.74 5.35 -5.71
C LEU A 156 6.84 4.54 -6.64
N ARG A 157 7.45 3.70 -7.50
CA ARG A 157 6.70 2.79 -8.38
C ARG A 157 5.83 1.80 -7.62
N LEU A 158 6.35 1.24 -6.51
CA LEU A 158 5.58 0.34 -5.65
C LEU A 158 4.33 1.02 -5.11
N ARG A 159 4.43 2.27 -4.61
CA ARG A 159 3.29 3.04 -4.11
C ARG A 159 2.25 3.34 -5.19
N GLU A 160 2.69 3.69 -6.41
CA GLU A 160 1.79 3.89 -7.55
C GLU A 160 1.02 2.60 -7.90
N GLN A 161 1.71 1.46 -7.94
CA GLN A 161 1.09 0.15 -8.18
C GLN A 161 0.09 -0.22 -7.08
N ILE A 162 0.43 0.03 -5.80
CA ILE A 162 -0.49 -0.20 -4.68
C ILE A 162 -1.76 0.63 -4.85
N GLY A 163 -1.63 1.94 -5.14
CA GLY A 163 -2.79 2.82 -5.36
C GLY A 163 -3.68 2.35 -6.51
N ALA A 164 -3.08 1.96 -7.64
CA ALA A 164 -3.81 1.44 -8.80
C ALA A 164 -4.53 0.12 -8.49
N LEU A 165 -3.85 -0.83 -7.82
CA LEU A 165 -4.43 -2.12 -7.48
C LEU A 165 -5.48 -2.02 -6.36
N ALA A 166 -5.31 -1.11 -5.40
CA ALA A 166 -6.28 -0.90 -4.32
C ALA A 166 -7.66 -0.50 -4.85
N ALA A 167 -7.72 0.30 -5.92
CA ALA A 167 -8.97 0.70 -6.57
C ALA A 167 -9.71 -0.45 -7.28
N THR A 168 -9.05 -1.61 -7.47
CA THR A 168 -9.63 -2.78 -8.15
C THR A 168 -10.13 -3.83 -7.16
N LYS A 169 -10.98 -4.73 -7.66
CA LYS A 169 -11.42 -5.93 -6.91
C LYS A 169 -10.51 -7.15 -7.15
N ALA A 170 -9.41 -6.98 -7.89
CA ALA A 170 -8.52 -8.08 -8.25
C ALA A 170 -7.82 -8.68 -7.02
N ASP A 171 -7.64 -9.99 -7.03
CA ASP A 171 -6.76 -10.68 -6.11
C ASP A 171 -5.30 -10.30 -6.45
N VAL A 172 -4.43 -10.17 -5.44
CA VAL A 172 -3.06 -9.69 -5.60
C VAL A 172 -2.06 -10.74 -5.10
N LEU A 173 -0.99 -10.95 -5.86
CA LEU A 173 0.15 -11.77 -5.43
C LEU A 173 1.35 -10.88 -5.10
N ILE A 174 1.73 -10.82 -3.82
CA ILE A 174 2.88 -10.05 -3.35
C ILE A 174 4.12 -10.94 -3.38
N LEU A 175 5.13 -10.50 -4.13
CA LEU A 175 6.44 -11.14 -4.23
C LEU A 175 7.46 -10.30 -3.45
N GLY A 176 8.14 -10.90 -2.47
CA GLY A 176 9.14 -10.18 -1.70
C GLY A 176 9.87 -11.06 -0.71
N GLU A 177 11.15 -10.76 -0.52
CA GLU A 177 12.02 -11.49 0.41
C GLU A 177 11.50 -11.44 1.86
N THR A 178 12.03 -12.32 2.69
CA THR A 178 11.75 -12.31 4.13
C THR A 178 12.10 -10.94 4.72
N GLY A 179 11.20 -10.38 5.54
CA GLY A 179 11.41 -9.06 6.16
C GLY A 179 11.26 -7.85 5.25
N ALA A 180 10.87 -8.00 3.97
CA ALA A 180 10.71 -6.89 3.02
C ALA A 180 9.48 -5.99 3.28
N GLY A 181 8.53 -6.43 4.13
CA GLY A 181 7.34 -5.66 4.49
C GLY A 181 6.05 -6.11 3.78
N LYS A 182 5.91 -7.39 3.42
CA LYS A 182 4.74 -7.94 2.69
C LYS A 182 3.41 -7.65 3.39
N GLU A 183 3.35 -7.80 4.73
CA GLU A 183 2.13 -7.52 5.49
C GLU A 183 1.75 -6.04 5.47
N VAL A 184 2.73 -5.12 5.55
CA VAL A 184 2.50 -3.67 5.48
C VAL A 184 1.89 -3.29 4.12
N VAL A 185 2.39 -3.89 3.03
CA VAL A 185 1.84 -3.71 1.69
C VAL A 185 0.43 -4.28 1.58
N ALA A 186 0.17 -5.46 2.16
CA ALA A 186 -1.17 -6.06 2.15
C ALA A 186 -2.20 -5.21 2.91
N ARG A 187 -1.82 -4.66 4.07
CA ARG A 187 -2.66 -3.73 4.83
C ARG A 187 -2.93 -2.44 4.04
N ALA A 188 -1.91 -1.86 3.41
CA ALA A 188 -2.07 -0.68 2.57
C ALA A 188 -3.04 -0.93 1.40
N LEU A 189 -2.96 -2.09 0.74
CA LEU A 189 -3.90 -2.50 -0.31
C LEU A 189 -5.35 -2.62 0.20
N HIS A 190 -5.54 -3.08 1.44
CA HIS A 190 -6.85 -3.17 2.07
C HIS A 190 -7.40 -1.79 2.43
N ASP A 191 -6.60 -0.99 3.16
CA ASP A 191 -7.02 0.29 3.71
C ASP A 191 -7.35 1.33 2.63
N LEU A 192 -6.68 1.26 1.47
CA LEU A 192 -6.97 2.09 0.29
C LEU A 192 -8.07 1.53 -0.61
N SER A 193 -8.63 0.36 -0.31
CA SER A 193 -9.65 -0.28 -1.14
C SER A 193 -11.08 0.12 -0.76
N SER A 194 -12.03 -0.22 -1.64
CA SER A 194 -13.46 -0.11 -1.33
C SER A 194 -13.90 -1.00 -0.15
N ARG A 195 -13.05 -1.95 0.29
CA ARG A 195 -13.30 -2.88 1.41
C ARG A 195 -12.67 -2.44 2.72
N ARG A 196 -12.14 -1.22 2.81
CA ARG A 196 -11.43 -0.69 4.00
C ARG A 196 -12.22 -0.76 5.30
N ASN A 197 -13.55 -0.75 5.23
CA ASN A 197 -14.44 -0.86 6.38
C ASN A 197 -14.80 -2.33 6.71
N GLY A 198 -14.39 -3.29 5.88
CA GLY A 198 -14.57 -4.71 6.11
C GLY A 198 -13.45 -5.34 6.94
N PRO A 199 -13.54 -6.61 7.30
CA PRO A 199 -12.50 -7.29 8.06
C PRO A 199 -11.22 -7.48 7.23
N PHE A 200 -10.04 -7.23 7.86
CA PHE A 200 -8.74 -7.65 7.36
C PHE A 200 -8.27 -8.85 8.18
N VAL A 201 -8.20 -10.01 7.55
CA VAL A 201 -7.81 -11.27 8.21
C VAL A 201 -6.47 -11.73 7.68
N ALA A 202 -5.45 -11.74 8.52
CA ALA A 202 -4.11 -12.21 8.15
C ALA A 202 -3.86 -13.63 8.67
N ILE A 203 -3.27 -14.47 7.83
CA ILE A 203 -2.86 -15.83 8.16
C ILE A 203 -1.46 -16.06 7.58
N ASN A 204 -0.56 -16.55 8.42
CA ASN A 204 0.72 -17.08 7.97
C ASN A 204 0.60 -18.61 7.87
N ALA A 205 0.66 -19.13 6.63
CA ALA A 205 0.53 -20.55 6.38
C ALA A 205 1.73 -21.36 6.91
N GLY A 206 2.92 -20.77 6.94
CA GLY A 206 4.14 -21.40 7.46
C GLY A 206 4.20 -21.48 9.00
N ALA A 207 3.39 -20.69 9.71
CA ALA A 207 3.37 -20.68 11.17
C ALA A 207 2.43 -21.72 11.79
N LEU A 208 1.56 -22.36 10.98
CA LEU A 208 0.57 -23.33 11.45
C LEU A 208 1.01 -24.77 11.14
N ALA A 209 0.77 -25.67 12.08
CA ALA A 209 0.94 -27.09 11.81
C ALA A 209 0.00 -27.54 10.67
N GLU A 210 0.45 -28.37 9.76
CA GLU A 210 -0.29 -28.82 8.56
C GLU A 210 -1.70 -29.34 8.89
N SER A 211 -1.82 -30.11 9.97
CA SER A 211 -3.12 -30.65 10.45
C SER A 211 -4.10 -29.59 10.95
N VAL A 212 -3.63 -28.37 11.23
CA VAL A 212 -4.44 -27.27 11.77
C VAL A 212 -4.80 -26.26 10.68
N VAL A 213 -3.94 -26.10 9.66
CA VAL A 213 -4.12 -25.11 8.58
C VAL A 213 -5.50 -25.24 7.92
N GLU A 214 -5.90 -26.45 7.56
CA GLU A 214 -7.20 -26.68 6.91
C GLU A 214 -8.38 -26.26 7.79
N SER A 215 -8.36 -26.66 9.07
CA SER A 215 -9.42 -26.32 10.02
C SER A 215 -9.48 -24.81 10.32
N GLU A 216 -8.32 -24.13 10.37
CA GLU A 216 -8.27 -22.69 10.53
C GLU A 216 -8.81 -21.96 9.30
N LEU A 217 -8.41 -22.38 8.10
CA LEU A 217 -8.79 -21.73 6.86
C LEU A 217 -10.27 -21.97 6.51
N PHE A 218 -10.68 -23.23 6.46
CA PHE A 218 -11.99 -23.64 5.94
C PHE A 218 -13.05 -23.81 7.03
N GLY A 219 -12.64 -23.95 8.30
CA GLY A 219 -13.54 -24.33 9.39
C GLY A 219 -13.92 -25.81 9.37
N HIS A 220 -14.65 -26.27 10.38
CA HIS A 220 -15.11 -27.65 10.44
C HIS A 220 -16.46 -27.80 11.11
N GLU A 221 -17.20 -28.84 10.74
CA GLU A 221 -18.38 -29.32 11.42
C GLU A 221 -18.01 -30.33 12.52
N PRO A 222 -18.86 -30.53 13.53
CA PRO A 222 -18.62 -31.54 14.57
C PRO A 222 -18.42 -32.93 13.96
N GLY A 223 -17.37 -33.68 14.40
CA GLY A 223 -17.05 -35.00 13.89
C GLY A 223 -16.21 -35.03 12.61
N ALA A 224 -15.77 -33.91 12.08
CA ALA A 224 -14.92 -33.83 10.86
C ALA A 224 -13.59 -34.56 11.02
N PHE A 225 -13.02 -34.58 12.21
CA PHE A 225 -11.78 -35.32 12.56
C PHE A 225 -11.75 -35.63 14.06
N THR A 226 -10.80 -36.43 14.50
CA THR A 226 -10.61 -36.78 15.92
C THR A 226 -10.29 -35.54 16.74
N GLY A 227 -11.23 -35.11 17.61
CA GLY A 227 -11.13 -33.88 18.41
C GLY A 227 -12.04 -32.74 17.95
N ALA A 228 -12.71 -32.85 16.80
CA ALA A 228 -13.68 -31.86 16.32
C ALA A 228 -15.03 -31.99 17.07
N GLN A 229 -15.06 -31.52 18.32
CA GLN A 229 -16.27 -31.62 19.17
C GLN A 229 -17.32 -30.54 18.89
N LYS A 230 -16.89 -29.37 18.40
CA LYS A 230 -17.76 -28.22 18.14
C LYS A 230 -17.53 -27.70 16.73
N ARG A 231 -18.58 -27.09 16.14
CA ARG A 231 -18.45 -26.36 14.89
C ARG A 231 -17.49 -25.19 15.04
N ARG A 232 -16.63 -24.99 14.04
CA ARG A 232 -15.73 -23.85 13.95
C ARG A 232 -15.88 -23.12 12.61
N ILE A 233 -16.05 -21.80 12.68
CA ILE A 233 -16.06 -20.91 11.52
C ILE A 233 -14.62 -20.73 11.02
N GLY A 234 -14.40 -20.96 9.73
CA GLY A 234 -13.09 -20.77 9.10
C GLY A 234 -12.77 -19.30 8.82
N LYS A 235 -11.46 -19.03 8.61
CA LYS A 235 -10.98 -17.67 8.34
C LYS A 235 -11.49 -17.13 7.00
N PHE A 236 -11.76 -17.97 6.01
CA PHE A 236 -12.40 -17.56 4.75
C PHE A 236 -13.80 -17.02 4.98
N GLU A 237 -14.59 -17.72 5.77
CA GLU A 237 -15.95 -17.28 6.13
C GLU A 237 -15.92 -16.02 6.99
N PHE A 238 -14.96 -15.93 7.93
CA PHE A 238 -14.78 -14.76 8.79
C PHE A 238 -14.36 -13.50 8.01
N ALA A 239 -13.60 -13.65 6.92
CA ALA A 239 -13.16 -12.56 6.06
C ALA A 239 -14.23 -12.05 5.08
N ASN A 240 -15.45 -12.62 5.10
CA ASN A 240 -16.52 -12.27 4.16
C ASN A 240 -16.86 -10.77 4.23
N GLY A 241 -17.01 -10.13 3.08
CA GLY A 241 -17.15 -8.67 2.93
C GLY A 241 -15.82 -7.87 3.02
N GLY A 242 -14.70 -8.53 3.32
CA GLY A 242 -13.42 -7.92 3.56
C GLY A 242 -12.27 -8.44 2.69
N THR A 243 -11.09 -8.53 3.32
CA THR A 243 -9.84 -8.99 2.67
C THR A 243 -9.18 -10.08 3.51
N LEU A 244 -8.77 -11.16 2.86
CA LEU A 244 -7.94 -12.19 3.45
C LEU A 244 -6.51 -12.07 2.94
N PHE A 245 -5.54 -11.97 3.84
CA PHE A 245 -4.13 -11.98 3.56
C PHE A 245 -3.52 -13.34 3.91
N LEU A 246 -2.94 -14.02 2.91
CA LEU A 246 -2.27 -15.31 3.05
C LEU A 246 -0.77 -15.11 2.89
N ASP A 247 -0.01 -15.16 3.99
CA ASP A 247 1.45 -15.08 3.95
C ASP A 247 2.07 -16.47 3.84
N GLU A 248 3.23 -16.56 3.18
CA GLU A 248 3.99 -17.79 2.96
C GLU A 248 3.18 -18.91 2.29
N ILE A 249 2.45 -18.56 1.20
CA ILE A 249 1.58 -19.53 0.50
C ILE A 249 2.35 -20.72 -0.07
N GLU A 250 3.65 -20.59 -0.31
CA GLU A 250 4.54 -21.68 -0.73
C GLU A 250 4.65 -22.80 0.30
N SER A 251 4.32 -22.52 1.58
CA SER A 251 4.37 -23.49 2.67
C SER A 251 3.10 -24.36 2.77
N MET A 252 2.08 -24.10 1.95
CA MET A 252 0.83 -24.87 1.96
C MET A 252 1.04 -26.25 1.33
N SER A 253 0.47 -27.30 1.94
CA SER A 253 0.42 -28.63 1.34
C SER A 253 -0.40 -28.63 0.04
N LEU A 254 -0.14 -29.58 -0.84
CA LEU A 254 -0.85 -29.70 -2.13
C LEU A 254 -2.37 -29.86 -1.96
N ASP A 255 -2.82 -30.51 -0.89
CA ASP A 255 -4.25 -30.68 -0.58
C ASP A 255 -4.92 -29.36 -0.23
N VAL A 256 -4.26 -28.51 0.57
CA VAL A 256 -4.73 -27.15 0.86
C VAL A 256 -4.76 -26.28 -0.41
N GLN A 257 -3.74 -26.43 -1.27
CA GLN A 257 -3.68 -25.71 -2.56
C GLN A 257 -4.86 -26.07 -3.49
N VAL A 258 -5.30 -27.33 -3.53
CA VAL A 258 -6.49 -27.78 -4.29
C VAL A 258 -7.75 -27.08 -3.79
N LYS A 259 -7.96 -27.07 -2.47
CA LYS A 259 -9.13 -26.41 -1.86
C LYS A 259 -9.10 -24.89 -2.08
N LEU A 260 -7.93 -24.29 -1.97
CA LEU A 260 -7.74 -22.86 -2.24
C LEU A 260 -8.06 -22.51 -3.71
N LEU A 261 -7.60 -23.33 -4.66
CA LEU A 261 -7.91 -23.13 -6.08
C LEU A 261 -9.42 -23.15 -6.33
N ARG A 262 -10.12 -24.16 -5.78
CA ARG A 262 -11.59 -24.25 -5.91
C ARG A 262 -12.28 -23.01 -5.35
N LEU A 263 -11.86 -22.55 -4.16
CA LEU A 263 -12.40 -21.33 -3.54
C LEU A 263 -12.18 -20.09 -4.42
N LEU A 264 -10.98 -19.94 -5.02
CA LEU A 264 -10.65 -18.83 -5.92
C LEU A 264 -11.49 -18.82 -7.20
N GLN A 265 -11.87 -20.02 -7.69
CA GLN A 265 -12.65 -20.19 -8.93
C GLN A 265 -14.14 -20.01 -8.68
N GLU A 266 -14.68 -20.68 -7.66
CA GLU A 266 -16.12 -20.79 -7.42
C GLU A 266 -16.64 -19.72 -6.44
N ARG A 267 -15.75 -19.08 -5.67
CA ARG A 267 -16.10 -18.10 -4.62
C ARG A 267 -17.05 -18.68 -3.57
N VAL A 268 -16.88 -19.95 -3.26
CA VAL A 268 -17.58 -20.66 -2.19
C VAL A 268 -16.60 -21.39 -1.29
N VAL A 269 -16.97 -21.59 -0.04
CA VAL A 269 -16.24 -22.43 0.91
C VAL A 269 -17.14 -23.53 1.44
N GLU A 270 -16.55 -24.70 1.62
CA GLU A 270 -17.15 -25.86 2.28
C GLU A 270 -16.34 -26.18 3.54
N ARG A 271 -17.03 -26.34 4.69
CA ARG A 271 -16.36 -26.70 5.93
C ARG A 271 -15.94 -28.16 5.90
N LEU A 272 -14.84 -28.47 6.59
CA LEU A 272 -14.40 -29.85 6.74
C LEU A 272 -15.47 -30.70 7.39
N GLY A 273 -15.80 -31.85 6.78
CA GLY A 273 -16.86 -32.73 7.24
C GLY A 273 -18.28 -32.24 7.00
N GLY A 274 -18.46 -31.11 6.30
CA GLY A 274 -19.74 -30.57 5.88
C GLY A 274 -19.95 -30.69 4.38
N ASN A 275 -21.19 -30.47 3.91
CA ASN A 275 -21.56 -30.45 2.49
C ASN A 275 -22.23 -29.13 2.11
N GLN A 276 -22.23 -28.14 3.00
CA GLN A 276 -22.86 -26.84 2.76
C GLN A 276 -21.89 -25.92 2.03
N LEU A 277 -22.25 -25.48 0.81
CA LEU A 277 -21.54 -24.46 0.07
C LEU A 277 -21.93 -23.07 0.60
N ILE A 278 -20.95 -22.31 1.08
CA ILE A 278 -21.13 -20.97 1.64
C ILE A 278 -20.54 -19.97 0.66
N PRO A 279 -21.35 -19.09 0.04
CA PRO A 279 -20.85 -18.08 -0.88
C PRO A 279 -19.99 -17.04 -0.16
N LEU A 280 -18.90 -16.61 -0.82
CA LEU A 280 -17.94 -15.66 -0.28
C LEU A 280 -17.77 -14.46 -1.20
N ASP A 281 -17.88 -13.27 -0.64
CA ASP A 281 -17.46 -12.02 -1.27
C ASP A 281 -16.20 -11.50 -0.56
N ILE A 282 -15.04 -12.09 -0.90
CA ILE A 282 -13.74 -11.73 -0.31
C ILE A 282 -12.75 -11.31 -1.39
N ARG A 283 -11.82 -10.42 -1.00
CA ARG A 283 -10.61 -10.14 -1.76
C ARG A 283 -9.46 -10.94 -1.16
N ILE A 284 -8.66 -11.59 -2.01
CA ILE A 284 -7.51 -12.37 -1.56
C ILE A 284 -6.21 -11.64 -1.93
N ILE A 285 -5.33 -11.48 -0.95
CA ILE A 285 -3.96 -11.02 -1.12
C ILE A 285 -3.06 -12.16 -0.65
N ALA A 286 -2.32 -12.75 -1.59
CA ALA A 286 -1.38 -13.82 -1.28
C ALA A 286 0.05 -13.25 -1.28
N ALA A 287 0.93 -13.76 -0.43
CA ALA A 287 2.32 -13.34 -0.37
C ALA A 287 3.26 -14.53 -0.36
N THR A 288 4.40 -14.39 -1.03
CA THR A 288 5.46 -15.40 -1.12
C THR A 288 6.84 -14.76 -1.16
N LYS A 289 7.83 -15.50 -0.69
CA LYS A 289 9.26 -15.17 -0.81
C LYS A 289 9.96 -15.95 -1.93
N GLU A 290 9.31 -17.00 -2.46
CA GLU A 290 9.84 -17.88 -3.48
C GLU A 290 9.24 -17.59 -4.87
N ASP A 291 9.93 -18.01 -5.91
CA ASP A 291 9.37 -18.08 -7.24
C ASP A 291 8.40 -19.27 -7.35
N LEU A 292 7.10 -18.98 -7.26
CA LEU A 292 6.05 -20.00 -7.32
C LEU A 292 6.04 -20.76 -8.65
N ARG A 293 6.52 -20.14 -9.75
CA ARG A 293 6.64 -20.83 -11.04
C ARG A 293 7.70 -21.93 -10.94
N GLN A 294 8.87 -21.62 -10.39
CA GLN A 294 9.92 -22.59 -10.17
C GLN A 294 9.46 -23.70 -9.18
N SER A 295 8.73 -23.31 -8.12
CA SER A 295 8.16 -24.27 -7.18
C SER A 295 7.11 -25.17 -7.85
N ALA A 296 6.36 -24.67 -8.84
CA ALA A 296 5.42 -25.48 -9.62
C ALA A 296 6.13 -26.46 -10.55
N ASP A 297 7.20 -26.02 -11.23
CA ASP A 297 8.04 -26.90 -12.07
C ASP A 297 8.69 -28.05 -11.27
N GLN A 298 8.93 -27.82 -9.96
CA GLN A 298 9.45 -28.82 -9.01
C GLN A 298 8.35 -29.68 -8.35
N GLY A 299 7.08 -29.47 -8.67
CA GLY A 299 5.96 -30.21 -8.09
C GLY A 299 5.61 -29.87 -6.63
N ARG A 300 6.23 -28.82 -6.05
CA ARG A 300 5.93 -28.34 -4.69
C ARG A 300 4.75 -27.38 -4.63
N PHE A 301 4.41 -26.76 -5.75
CA PHE A 301 3.27 -25.88 -5.91
C PHE A 301 2.47 -26.27 -7.14
N ARG A 302 1.16 -26.05 -7.15
CA ARG A 302 0.31 -26.37 -8.32
C ARG A 302 0.40 -25.27 -9.37
N ALA A 303 0.64 -25.65 -10.62
CA ALA A 303 0.72 -24.71 -11.73
C ALA A 303 -0.63 -23.97 -11.98
N ASP A 304 -1.77 -24.67 -11.83
CA ASP A 304 -3.10 -24.07 -12.00
C ASP A 304 -3.40 -23.01 -10.93
N LEU A 305 -3.00 -23.23 -9.68
CA LEU A 305 -3.11 -22.25 -8.61
C LEU A 305 -2.20 -21.04 -8.85
N TYR A 306 -0.95 -21.26 -9.31
CA TYR A 306 -0.04 -20.19 -9.67
C TYR A 306 -0.67 -19.25 -10.71
N TYR A 307 -1.17 -19.79 -11.83
CA TYR A 307 -1.80 -18.95 -12.86
C TYR A 307 -3.06 -18.23 -12.37
N ARG A 308 -3.80 -18.81 -11.43
CA ARG A 308 -4.98 -18.16 -10.84
C ARG A 308 -4.63 -17.02 -9.89
N LEU A 309 -3.51 -17.12 -9.16
CA LEU A 309 -3.03 -16.07 -8.24
C LEU A 309 -2.23 -14.98 -8.95
N ASN A 310 -1.51 -15.31 -10.02
CA ASN A 310 -0.60 -14.41 -10.73
C ASN A 310 -1.32 -13.48 -11.72
N VAL A 311 -2.49 -12.96 -11.35
CA VAL A 311 -3.26 -12.00 -12.15
C VAL A 311 -2.72 -10.59 -11.95
N ALA A 312 -2.42 -10.22 -10.72
CA ALA A 312 -1.90 -8.90 -10.34
C ALA A 312 -0.64 -9.06 -9.45
N PRO A 313 0.51 -9.41 -10.04
CA PRO A 313 1.75 -9.53 -9.27
C PRO A 313 2.28 -8.16 -8.84
N LEU A 314 2.67 -8.06 -7.57
CA LEU A 314 3.26 -6.88 -6.96
C LEU A 314 4.60 -7.24 -6.32
N ARG A 315 5.70 -6.76 -6.86
CA ARG A 315 7.04 -7.04 -6.34
C ARG A 315 7.49 -5.96 -5.36
N ILE A 316 7.85 -6.37 -4.15
CA ILE A 316 8.49 -5.49 -3.18
C ILE A 316 10.01 -5.52 -3.43
N PRO A 317 10.66 -4.38 -3.69
CA PRO A 317 12.11 -4.34 -3.85
C PRO A 317 12.80 -4.70 -2.53
N PRO A 318 13.84 -5.55 -2.53
CA PRO A 318 14.64 -5.80 -1.34
C PRO A 318 15.37 -4.52 -0.92
N LEU A 319 15.78 -4.44 0.35
CA LEU A 319 16.33 -3.22 0.93
C LEU A 319 17.61 -2.76 0.21
N ARG A 320 18.44 -3.69 -0.26
CA ARG A 320 19.66 -3.40 -1.06
C ARG A 320 19.38 -2.69 -2.40
N GLU A 321 18.16 -2.79 -2.94
CA GLU A 321 17.74 -2.10 -4.18
C GLU A 321 17.15 -0.70 -3.90
N ARG A 322 17.02 -0.29 -2.62
CA ARG A 322 16.40 0.97 -2.21
C ARG A 322 17.39 2.12 -1.93
N GLY A 323 18.70 1.85 -2.06
CA GLY A 323 19.74 2.89 -1.92
C GLY A 323 19.66 3.65 -0.59
N GLU A 324 19.55 4.97 -0.66
CA GLU A 324 19.54 5.84 0.54
C GLU A 324 18.31 5.71 1.43
N ASP A 325 17.25 5.03 0.98
CA ASP A 325 16.09 4.74 1.83
C ASP A 325 16.49 3.96 3.10
N VAL A 326 17.60 3.22 3.06
CA VAL A 326 18.18 2.53 4.23
C VAL A 326 18.41 3.50 5.39
N LEU A 327 19.00 4.67 5.12
CA LEU A 327 19.29 5.67 6.15
C LEU A 327 18.03 6.30 6.71
N MET A 328 17.07 6.60 5.82
CA MET A 328 15.77 7.16 6.20
C MET A 328 14.98 6.19 7.07
N LEU A 329 14.90 4.93 6.67
CA LEU A 329 14.22 3.86 7.45
C LEU A 329 14.91 3.61 8.78
N PHE A 330 16.25 3.56 8.81
CA PHE A 330 17.00 3.38 10.04
C PHE A 330 16.72 4.49 11.05
N GLN A 331 16.82 5.76 10.60
CA GLN A 331 16.53 6.90 11.46
C GLN A 331 15.09 6.86 12.00
N HIS A 332 14.13 6.57 11.11
CA HIS A 332 12.72 6.43 11.49
C HIS A 332 12.52 5.39 12.61
N PHE A 333 13.11 4.20 12.46
CA PHE A 333 12.98 3.13 13.47
C PHE A 333 13.77 3.45 14.75
N ALA A 334 14.92 4.12 14.65
CA ALA A 334 15.70 4.54 15.81
C ALA A 334 14.95 5.60 16.65
N ASP A 335 14.31 6.57 15.98
CA ASP A 335 13.51 7.61 16.65
C ASP A 335 12.26 7.00 17.29
N GLU A 336 11.60 6.05 16.62
CA GLU A 336 10.47 5.31 17.17
C GLU A 336 10.88 4.50 18.39
N ALA A 337 12.00 3.79 18.33
CA ALA A 337 12.55 3.02 19.46
C ALA A 337 12.94 3.92 20.62
N SER A 338 13.62 5.04 20.35
CA SER A 338 13.99 6.04 21.38
C SER A 338 12.74 6.57 22.10
N THR A 339 11.70 6.90 21.35
CA THR A 339 10.41 7.35 21.91
C THR A 339 9.76 6.27 22.76
N ARG A 340 9.74 5.02 22.29
CA ARG A 340 9.15 3.86 23.00
C ARG A 340 9.85 3.58 24.33
N HIS A 341 11.19 3.73 24.36
CA HIS A 341 12.00 3.47 25.53
C HIS A 341 12.23 4.71 26.42
N GLY A 342 11.73 5.89 26.03
CA GLY A 342 11.94 7.15 26.76
C GLY A 342 13.40 7.63 26.77
N LEU A 343 14.16 7.27 25.73
CA LEU A 343 15.56 7.61 25.56
C LEU A 343 15.73 8.85 24.66
N PRO A 344 16.80 9.64 24.84
CA PRO A 344 17.10 10.72 23.91
C PRO A 344 17.47 10.14 22.54
N PRO A 345 17.14 10.83 21.44
CA PRO A 345 17.50 10.39 20.10
C PRO A 345 19.04 10.38 19.93
N HIS A 346 19.57 9.35 19.33
CA HIS A 346 20.98 9.21 19.00
C HIS A 346 21.25 9.69 17.57
N GLU A 347 22.24 10.55 17.38
CA GLU A 347 22.63 11.01 16.04
C GLU A 347 23.48 9.96 15.31
N LEU A 348 23.14 9.74 14.03
CA LEU A 348 23.91 8.89 13.12
C LEU A 348 25.21 9.58 12.73
N GLN A 349 26.33 9.08 13.25
CA GLN A 349 27.66 9.53 12.85
C GLN A 349 27.98 9.11 11.39
N PRO A 350 28.91 9.82 10.71
CA PRO A 350 29.31 9.48 9.33
C PRO A 350 29.76 8.04 9.15
N GLY A 351 30.45 7.45 10.15
CA GLY A 351 30.86 6.05 10.14
C GLY A 351 29.68 5.07 10.15
N HIS A 352 28.64 5.35 10.93
CA HIS A 352 27.44 4.53 10.96
C HIS A 352 26.70 4.57 9.61
N ARG A 353 26.63 5.75 8.97
CA ARG A 353 25.99 5.89 7.65
C ARG A 353 26.68 5.05 6.58
N ALA A 354 28.01 5.07 6.54
CA ALA A 354 28.80 4.27 5.60
C ALA A 354 28.60 2.77 5.82
N LEU A 355 28.53 2.33 7.08
CA LEU A 355 28.29 0.94 7.45
C LEU A 355 26.89 0.47 7.00
N LEU A 356 25.84 1.27 7.28
CA LEU A 356 24.47 0.98 6.90
C LEU A 356 24.29 0.86 5.38
N LEU A 357 24.93 1.73 4.59
CA LEU A 357 24.84 1.72 3.12
C LEU A 357 25.63 0.56 2.49
N ARG A 358 26.68 0.08 3.13
CA ARG A 358 27.52 -1.02 2.65
C ARG A 358 26.89 -2.40 2.92
N HIS A 359 26.05 -2.51 3.93
CA HIS A 359 25.45 -3.76 4.32
C HIS A 359 24.38 -4.24 3.33
N THR A 360 24.32 -5.54 3.05
CA THR A 360 23.43 -6.15 2.04
C THR A 360 22.01 -6.39 2.53
N TRP A 361 21.78 -6.35 3.84
CA TRP A 361 20.48 -6.51 4.50
C TRP A 361 19.73 -7.79 4.10
N PRO A 362 20.28 -8.99 4.34
CA PRO A 362 19.60 -10.25 3.99
C PRO A 362 18.25 -10.42 4.69
N GLY A 363 18.09 -9.89 5.92
CA GLY A 363 16.81 -9.84 6.64
C GLY A 363 15.97 -8.61 6.32
N ASN A 364 16.37 -7.79 5.32
CA ASN A 364 15.65 -6.61 4.85
C ASN A 364 15.26 -5.63 5.98
N VAL A 365 14.01 -5.11 5.95
CA VAL A 365 13.51 -4.11 6.91
C VAL A 365 13.43 -4.66 8.33
N ARG A 366 13.17 -5.97 8.50
CA ARG A 366 13.14 -6.59 9.84
C ARG A 366 14.50 -6.58 10.51
N GLU A 367 15.56 -6.87 9.77
CA GLU A 367 16.93 -6.78 10.27
C GLU A 367 17.33 -5.33 10.57
N LEU A 368 17.00 -4.40 9.66
CA LEU A 368 17.24 -2.97 9.84
C LEU A 368 16.54 -2.44 11.09
N GLN A 369 15.29 -2.82 11.33
CA GLN A 369 14.53 -2.43 12.51
C GLN A 369 15.19 -2.92 13.81
N ASN A 370 15.62 -4.18 13.83
CA ASN A 370 16.35 -4.74 14.98
C ASN A 370 17.69 -4.02 15.22
N ALA A 371 18.39 -3.65 14.15
CA ALA A 371 19.64 -2.87 14.25
C ALA A 371 19.39 -1.45 14.77
N ALA A 372 18.32 -0.79 14.31
CA ALA A 372 17.92 0.53 14.77
C ALA A 372 17.48 0.53 16.24
N GLU A 373 16.77 -0.52 16.68
CA GLU A 373 16.39 -0.66 18.09
C GLU A 373 17.60 -0.85 19.00
N ARG A 374 18.57 -1.71 18.60
CA ARG A 374 19.84 -1.85 19.33
C ARG A 374 20.60 -0.52 19.42
N PHE A 375 20.67 0.21 18.33
CA PHE A 375 21.30 1.53 18.28
C PHE A 375 20.63 2.54 19.22
N ALA A 376 19.30 2.60 19.23
CA ALA A 376 18.53 3.46 20.14
C ALA A 376 18.76 3.13 21.63
N LEU A 377 19.03 1.84 21.95
CA LEU A 377 19.39 1.38 23.30
C LEU A 377 20.86 1.69 23.67
N GLY A 378 21.63 2.36 22.79
CA GLY A 378 23.05 2.67 23.02
C GLY A 378 23.99 1.48 22.86
N LEU A 379 23.51 0.39 22.22
CA LEU A 379 24.33 -0.77 21.93
C LEU A 379 25.11 -0.56 20.63
N GLU A 380 26.29 -1.16 20.53
CA GLU A 380 27.13 -1.06 19.35
C GLU A 380 26.41 -1.58 18.09
N LEU A 381 26.55 -0.88 16.97
CA LEU A 381 25.97 -1.24 15.69
C LEU A 381 26.79 -2.37 15.04
N ALA A 382 26.71 -3.58 15.65
CA ALA A 382 27.29 -4.78 15.08
C ALA A 382 26.37 -5.31 13.98
N LEU A 383 26.75 -5.13 12.71
CA LEU A 383 26.13 -5.74 11.55
C LEU A 383 26.95 -6.98 11.19
N ASP A 384 26.35 -8.17 11.35
CA ASP A 384 27.01 -9.41 10.96
C ASP A 384 27.21 -9.41 9.44
N ASN A 385 28.45 -9.23 9.00
CA ASN A 385 28.84 -9.45 7.62
C ASN A 385 28.86 -10.95 7.35
N ASN A 386 27.70 -11.61 7.35
CA ASN A 386 27.56 -12.98 6.89
C ASN A 386 27.53 -12.97 5.35
N THR A 387 28.68 -12.72 4.73
CA THR A 387 28.93 -13.16 3.36
C THR A 387 29.09 -14.67 3.40
N PRO A 388 28.34 -15.47 2.63
CA PRO A 388 28.60 -16.89 2.51
C PRO A 388 30.00 -17.08 1.90
N GLU A 389 30.86 -17.69 2.68
CA GLU A 389 32.13 -18.30 2.35
C GLU A 389 33.19 -17.49 1.59
N GLY A 390 34.24 -17.14 2.29
CA GLY A 390 35.56 -16.86 1.71
C GLY A 390 36.13 -15.46 1.91
N GLY A 391 36.29 -15.03 3.14
CA GLY A 391 37.06 -13.81 3.41
C GLY A 391 37.34 -13.61 4.89
N VAL A 392 38.58 -13.80 5.24
CA VAL A 392 39.21 -13.56 6.53
C VAL A 392 38.64 -12.26 7.16
N GLY A 393 38.05 -12.40 8.34
CA GLY A 393 37.58 -11.29 9.16
C GLY A 393 38.70 -10.28 9.40
N THR A 394 38.53 -9.11 8.80
CA THR A 394 39.31 -7.92 9.22
C THR A 394 38.33 -7.09 10.05
N THR A 395 38.39 -7.25 11.34
CA THR A 395 37.93 -6.26 12.31
C THR A 395 38.64 -4.95 11.94
N VAL A 396 37.86 -3.99 11.41
CA VAL A 396 38.35 -2.62 11.34
C VAL A 396 38.30 -2.11 12.78
N GLU A 397 39.37 -2.33 13.53
CA GLU A 397 39.68 -1.53 14.71
C GLU A 397 39.58 -0.06 14.27
N VAL A 398 38.78 0.73 14.98
CA VAL A 398 38.84 2.19 14.88
C VAL A 398 40.23 2.61 15.35
N VAL A 399 41.19 2.65 14.40
CA VAL A 399 42.51 3.08 14.67
C VAL A 399 42.45 4.58 14.92
N SER A 400 42.63 4.96 16.17
CA SER A 400 42.87 6.31 16.62
C SER A 400 44.25 6.75 16.11
N GLY A 401 44.30 7.24 14.85
CA GLY A 401 45.48 7.71 14.20
C GLY A 401 45.16 8.85 13.21
N GLY A 402 46.12 9.70 12.90
CA GLY A 402 45.96 10.78 11.95
C GLY A 402 45.66 10.28 10.53
N LEU A 403 45.14 11.16 9.65
CA LEU A 403 44.75 10.81 8.26
C LEU A 403 45.84 10.03 7.51
N SER A 404 47.13 10.38 7.69
CA SER A 404 48.23 9.67 7.06
C SER A 404 48.33 8.21 7.48
N GLU A 405 48.11 7.90 8.75
CA GLU A 405 48.17 6.56 9.32
C GLU A 405 46.99 5.71 8.85
N GLN A 406 45.81 6.31 8.75
CA GLN A 406 44.62 5.65 8.21
C GLN A 406 44.78 5.29 6.72
N VAL A 407 45.38 6.20 5.93
CA VAL A 407 45.67 5.97 4.51
C VAL A 407 46.70 4.85 4.35
N GLU A 408 47.75 4.82 5.20
CA GLU A 408 48.77 3.76 5.17
C GLU A 408 48.19 2.39 5.53
N ASN A 409 47.34 2.33 6.54
CA ASN A 409 46.69 1.07 6.93
C ASN A 409 45.69 0.57 5.86
N PHE A 410 44.92 1.46 5.23
CA PHE A 410 44.07 1.13 4.11
C PHE A 410 44.85 0.63 2.89
N GLU A 411 45.95 1.29 2.56
CA GLU A 411 46.84 0.89 1.48
C GLU A 411 47.46 -0.49 1.72
N LYS A 412 47.92 -0.74 2.95
CA LYS A 412 48.43 -2.06 3.38
C LYS A 412 47.40 -3.15 3.24
N SER A 413 46.16 -2.90 3.68
CA SER A 413 45.05 -3.88 3.60
C SER A 413 44.67 -4.20 2.15
N LEU A 414 44.67 -3.22 1.26
CA LEU A 414 44.37 -3.43 -0.17
C LEU A 414 45.46 -4.27 -0.85
N ILE A 415 46.75 -3.98 -0.60
CA ILE A 415 47.85 -4.75 -1.16
C ILE A 415 47.84 -6.17 -0.61
N ALA A 416 47.60 -6.36 0.69
CA ALA A 416 47.53 -7.70 1.32
C ALA A 416 46.36 -8.52 0.77
N ALA A 417 45.18 -7.92 0.60
CA ALA A 417 44.02 -8.58 0.03
C ALA A 417 44.25 -9.02 -1.43
N GLU A 418 44.93 -8.24 -2.23
CA GLU A 418 45.23 -8.58 -3.61
C GLU A 418 46.38 -9.63 -3.72
N LEU A 419 47.30 -9.66 -2.76
CA LEU A 419 48.30 -10.72 -2.64
C LEU A 419 47.72 -12.10 -2.35
N THR A 420 46.59 -12.18 -1.66
CA THR A 420 45.89 -13.45 -1.40
C THR A 420 45.14 -13.98 -2.62
N ARG A 421 44.90 -13.16 -3.64
CA ARG A 421 44.38 -13.59 -4.93
C ARG A 421 45.53 -14.17 -5.76
N SER A 422 45.27 -15.30 -6.46
CA SER A 422 46.27 -16.02 -7.25
C SER A 422 46.81 -15.18 -8.42
N HIS A 423 47.86 -14.39 -8.20
CA HIS A 423 48.60 -13.65 -9.25
C HIS A 423 49.82 -14.44 -9.67
N SER A 424 50.00 -14.62 -10.99
CA SER A 424 51.12 -15.37 -11.57
C SER A 424 52.47 -14.60 -11.52
N SER A 425 52.45 -13.29 -11.27
CA SER A 425 53.64 -12.45 -11.23
C SER A 425 53.40 -11.10 -10.56
N VAL A 426 54.46 -10.46 -10.09
CA VAL A 426 54.44 -9.06 -9.57
C VAL A 426 53.91 -8.06 -10.62
N ARG A 427 54.02 -8.41 -11.90
CA ARG A 427 53.52 -7.57 -13.00
C ARG A 427 51.99 -7.63 -13.04
N SER A 428 51.39 -8.83 -12.94
CA SER A 428 49.94 -8.96 -12.92
C SER A 428 49.30 -8.33 -11.68
N LEU A 429 49.98 -8.39 -10.54
CA LEU A 429 49.56 -7.69 -9.32
C LEU A 429 49.62 -6.14 -9.47
N ALA A 430 50.66 -5.62 -10.13
CA ALA A 430 50.77 -4.20 -10.39
C ALA A 430 49.68 -3.67 -11.36
N GLU A 431 49.36 -4.48 -12.38
CA GLU A 431 48.26 -4.20 -13.32
C GLU A 431 46.90 -4.26 -12.61
N ALA A 432 46.67 -5.22 -11.74
CA ALA A 432 45.43 -5.34 -10.97
C ALA A 432 45.20 -4.17 -9.98
N LEU A 433 46.27 -3.70 -9.37
CA LEU A 433 46.26 -2.55 -8.45
C LEU A 433 46.31 -1.19 -9.17
N GLY A 434 46.51 -1.16 -10.49
CA GLY A 434 46.61 0.07 -11.28
C GLY A 434 47.81 0.95 -10.95
N VAL A 435 48.91 0.36 -10.42
CA VAL A 435 50.10 1.10 -10.00
C VAL A 435 51.32 0.66 -10.79
N PRO A 436 52.31 1.60 -11.03
CA PRO A 436 53.59 1.24 -11.66
C PRO A 436 54.36 0.21 -10.82
N ARG A 437 55.02 -0.75 -11.50
CA ARG A 437 55.76 -1.84 -10.87
C ARG A 437 56.78 -1.40 -9.81
N LYS A 438 57.46 -0.27 -10.06
CA LYS A 438 58.43 0.34 -9.14
C LYS A 438 57.73 0.82 -7.87
N THR A 439 56.58 1.49 -8.03
CA THR A 439 55.77 1.98 -6.91
C THR A 439 55.22 0.86 -6.06
N LEU A 440 54.81 -0.25 -6.69
CA LEU A 440 54.35 -1.45 -5.96
C LEU A 440 55.49 -2.07 -5.14
N HIS A 441 56.68 -2.18 -5.70
CA HIS A 441 57.84 -2.70 -4.97
C HIS A 441 58.20 -1.85 -3.73
N ASP A 442 58.17 -0.52 -3.87
CA ASP A 442 58.43 0.39 -2.76
C ASP A 442 57.35 0.27 -1.67
N LYS A 443 56.08 0.10 -2.06
CA LYS A 443 54.96 -0.07 -1.15
C LYS A 443 55.01 -1.43 -0.44
N LEU A 444 55.32 -2.52 -1.14
CA LEU A 444 55.50 -3.84 -0.54
C LEU A 444 56.58 -3.82 0.52
N ARG A 445 57.73 -3.18 0.20
CA ARG A 445 58.85 -3.03 1.14
C ARG A 445 58.48 -2.16 2.33
N LYS A 446 57.74 -1.06 2.13
CA LYS A 446 57.30 -0.15 3.18
C LYS A 446 56.36 -0.86 4.17
N HIS A 447 55.44 -1.69 3.68
CA HIS A 447 54.46 -2.39 4.50
C HIS A 447 54.91 -3.79 4.98
N GLY A 448 56.13 -4.23 4.65
CA GLY A 448 56.68 -5.53 5.05
C GLY A 448 55.96 -6.73 4.45
N LEU A 449 55.36 -6.55 3.25
CA LEU A 449 54.64 -7.59 2.53
C LEU A 449 55.56 -8.23 1.46
N ASN A 450 55.61 -9.57 1.41
CA ASN A 450 56.39 -10.30 0.43
C ASN A 450 55.51 -11.05 -0.55
N PHE A 451 55.81 -10.94 -1.85
CA PHE A 451 55.11 -11.68 -2.90
C PHE A 451 55.38 -13.21 -2.83
N ALA A 452 56.49 -13.61 -2.18
CA ALA A 452 56.92 -15.02 -2.07
C ALA A 452 56.11 -15.85 -1.03
N ASP A 453 55.45 -15.17 -0.06
CA ASP A 453 54.73 -15.90 1.00
C ASP A 453 53.31 -16.39 0.61
N ALA A 454 52.82 -16.03 -0.59
CA ALA A 454 51.50 -16.35 -1.09
C ALA A 454 51.44 -17.65 -1.95
N GLY A 455 52.55 -18.37 -2.11
CA GLY A 455 52.68 -19.47 -3.09
C GLY A 455 53.38 -20.76 -2.60
N THR A 456 53.12 -21.24 -1.37
CA THR A 456 53.63 -22.56 -0.95
C THR A 456 52.54 -23.44 -0.38
N SER A 457 51.78 -24.07 -1.27
CA SER A 457 51.28 -25.40 -1.09
C SER A 457 51.33 -26.13 -2.44
N SER A 458 52.55 -26.64 -2.77
CA SER A 458 52.69 -27.63 -3.83
C SER A 458 52.70 -29.01 -3.20
N PRO A 459 52.01 -30.00 -3.76
CA PRO A 459 52.15 -31.38 -3.37
C PRO A 459 53.48 -31.91 -3.96
N THR A 460 54.19 -32.63 -3.14
CA THR A 460 55.37 -33.44 -3.53
C THR A 460 54.94 -34.45 -4.56
N ASP A 461 55.49 -34.36 -5.75
CA ASP A 461 55.62 -35.48 -6.70
C ASP A 461 56.63 -36.46 -6.15
N ASP A 462 56.18 -37.69 -5.87
CA ASP A 462 57.06 -38.86 -5.80
C ASP A 462 57.18 -39.44 -7.20
N LEU A 463 58.42 -39.51 -7.64
CA LEU A 463 58.89 -40.31 -8.74
C LEU A 463 58.93 -41.79 -8.32
N ASP A 464 58.34 -42.65 -9.13
CA ASP A 464 59.02 -43.75 -9.84
C ASP A 464 58.14 -44.23 -11.01
#